data_ea107f2f53a13774a8e9d354bf818ffc
#
_entry.id   ea107f2f53a13774a8e9d354bf818ffc
#
_cell.length_a   1.000
_cell.length_b   1.000
_cell.length_c   1.000
_cell.angle_alpha   90.00
_cell.angle_beta   90.00
_cell.angle_gamma   90.00
#
_symmetry.space_group_name_H-M   'P 1'
#
loop_
_entity.id
_entity.type
_entity.pdbx_description
1 polymer ?
#
loop_
_entity_poly.entity_id
_entity_poly.type
_entity_poly.pdbx_seq_one_letter_code
_entity_poly.pdbx_strand_id
1 'polypeptide(L)'
;MLADVRMLIKASVVYEVQDIDLPVLSYIYSDVEQHIKNDCNVTEIPEGLRAVLDELTAGKFLALQKGVILGTEGTEVVKSIREGDTTVELGGTSTEQRYDALVRVLTRERDFACYRKFRW
;
A
#
# COMPACT_ATOMS: atom_id res chain seq x y z
N MET A 1 -3.23 -7.67 10.92
CA MET A 1 -2.09 -6.86 10.43
C MET A 1 -1.86 -7.11 8.95
N LEU A 2 -1.13 -8.15 8.60
CA LEU A 2 -0.90 -8.42 7.18
C LEU A 2 -2.16 -8.87 6.43
N ALA A 3 -3.19 -9.31 7.13
CA ALA A 3 -4.45 -9.70 6.50
C ALA A 3 -5.08 -8.54 5.72
N ASP A 4 -5.06 -7.33 6.27
CA ASP A 4 -5.60 -6.15 5.59
C ASP A 4 -4.78 -5.79 4.36
N VAL A 5 -3.45 -5.91 4.45
CA VAL A 5 -2.55 -5.68 3.31
C VAL A 5 -2.83 -6.71 2.21
N ARG A 6 -2.99 -7.98 2.57
CA ARG A 6 -3.30 -9.06 1.63
C ARG A 6 -4.64 -8.83 0.94
N MET A 7 -5.66 -8.41 1.69
CA MET A 7 -6.97 -8.09 1.13
C MET A 7 -6.89 -6.92 0.16
N LEU A 8 -6.14 -5.89 0.51
CA LEU A 8 -5.97 -4.72 -0.36
C LEU A 8 -5.28 -5.10 -1.67
N ILE A 9 -4.22 -5.90 -1.60
CA ILE A 9 -3.51 -6.36 -2.79
C ILE A 9 -4.44 -7.18 -3.68
N LYS A 10 -5.17 -8.13 -3.10
CA LYS A 10 -6.08 -9.00 -3.85
C LYS A 10 -7.19 -8.20 -4.52
N ALA A 11 -7.75 -7.21 -3.81
CA ALA A 11 -8.80 -6.37 -4.36
C ALA A 11 -8.29 -5.45 -5.47
N SER A 12 -7.02 -5.02 -5.38
CA SER A 12 -6.47 -4.02 -6.30
C SER A 12 -5.93 -4.62 -7.59
N VAL A 13 -5.25 -5.77 -7.52
CA VAL A 13 -4.59 -6.38 -8.70
C VAL A 13 -5.00 -7.83 -8.93
N VAL A 14 -5.96 -8.33 -8.17
CA VAL A 14 -6.43 -9.72 -8.27
C VAL A 14 -5.27 -10.72 -8.16
N TYR A 15 -4.29 -10.39 -7.32
CA TYR A 15 -3.15 -11.24 -7.03
C TYR A 15 -3.28 -11.80 -5.62
N GLU A 16 -3.15 -13.11 -5.48
CA GLU A 16 -3.19 -13.75 -4.17
C GLU A 16 -1.79 -13.87 -3.60
N VAL A 17 -1.57 -13.22 -2.45
CA VAL A 17 -0.29 -13.26 -1.75
C VAL A 17 -0.01 -14.69 -1.30
N GLN A 18 1.17 -15.19 -1.66
CA GLN A 18 1.60 -16.55 -1.35
C GLN A 18 2.49 -16.58 -0.12
N ASP A 19 2.70 -17.76 0.43
CA ASP A 19 3.56 -17.91 1.61
C ASP A 19 4.97 -17.40 1.38
N ILE A 20 5.50 -17.55 0.17
CA ILE A 20 6.83 -17.05 -0.18
C ILE A 20 6.92 -15.52 -0.15
N ASP A 21 5.77 -14.85 -0.28
CA ASP A 21 5.70 -13.38 -0.24
C ASP A 21 5.69 -12.82 1.18
N LEU A 22 5.32 -13.64 2.18
CA LEU A 22 5.12 -13.17 3.54
C LEU A 22 6.37 -12.56 4.19
N PRO A 23 7.57 -13.15 4.06
CA PRO A 23 8.76 -12.52 4.63
C PRO A 23 9.02 -11.13 4.06
N VAL A 24 8.82 -10.93 2.77
CA VAL A 24 8.99 -9.63 2.11
C VAL A 24 7.95 -8.64 2.61
N LEU A 25 6.68 -9.06 2.67
CA LEU A 25 5.61 -8.21 3.19
C LEU A 25 5.85 -7.82 4.64
N SER A 26 6.30 -8.75 5.47
CA SER A 26 6.59 -8.48 6.88
C SER A 26 7.71 -7.45 7.01
N TYR A 27 8.75 -7.57 6.21
CA TYR A 27 9.86 -6.61 6.20
C TYR A 27 9.38 -5.22 5.81
N ILE A 28 8.62 -5.12 4.71
CA ILE A 28 8.10 -3.85 4.23
C ILE A 28 7.17 -3.22 5.27
N TYR A 29 6.29 -4.02 5.85
CA TYR A 29 5.36 -3.56 6.87
C TYR A 29 6.10 -2.95 8.07
N SER A 30 7.10 -3.66 8.59
CA SER A 30 7.90 -3.17 9.71
C SER A 30 8.66 -1.89 9.38
N ASP A 31 9.20 -1.80 8.17
CA ASP A 31 9.92 -0.62 7.72
C ASP A 31 8.99 0.60 7.62
N VAL A 32 7.83 0.44 7.00
CA VAL A 32 6.85 1.52 6.89
C VAL A 32 6.33 1.92 8.26
N GLU A 33 6.04 0.94 9.11
CA GLU A 33 5.59 1.21 10.48
C GLU A 33 6.59 2.08 11.24
N GLN A 34 7.87 1.72 11.19
CA GLN A 34 8.91 2.49 11.86
C GLN A 34 9.05 3.89 11.28
N HIS A 35 8.93 4.00 9.97
CA HIS A 35 9.00 5.28 9.28
C HIS A 35 7.89 6.24 9.73
N ILE A 36 6.65 5.73 9.82
CA ILE A 36 5.52 6.53 10.31
C ILE A 36 5.73 6.93 11.77
N LYS A 37 6.18 6.00 12.60
CA LYS A 37 6.45 6.29 14.00
C LYS A 37 7.49 7.40 14.17
N ASN A 38 8.53 7.38 13.35
CA ASN A 38 9.57 8.40 13.37
C ASN A 38 9.04 9.76 12.91
N ASP A 39 8.27 9.78 11.83
CA ASP A 39 7.69 11.01 11.30
C ASP A 39 6.70 11.65 12.28
N CYS A 40 5.91 10.83 12.95
CA CYS A 40 4.90 11.32 13.90
C CYS A 40 5.45 11.50 15.31
N ASN A 41 6.67 11.03 15.57
CA ASN A 41 7.28 11.06 16.90
C ASN A 41 6.41 10.35 17.93
N VAL A 42 5.95 9.15 17.59
CA VAL A 42 5.08 8.32 18.43
C VAL A 42 5.69 6.93 18.61
N THR A 43 5.26 6.22 19.65
CA THR A 43 5.69 4.85 19.90
C THR A 43 4.73 3.81 19.35
N GLU A 44 3.50 4.23 19.06
CA GLU A 44 2.46 3.38 18.47
C GLU A 44 1.82 4.09 17.30
N ILE A 45 1.38 3.31 16.31
CA ILE A 45 0.69 3.88 15.15
C ILE A 45 -0.68 4.38 15.58
N PRO A 46 -1.00 5.67 15.39
CA PRO A 46 -2.35 6.16 15.63
C PRO A 46 -3.37 5.40 14.78
N GLU A 47 -4.53 5.14 15.35
CA GLU A 47 -5.57 4.37 14.65
C GLU A 47 -5.94 5.00 13.31
N GLY A 48 -5.98 6.32 13.22
CA GLY A 48 -6.29 7.02 11.98
C GLY A 48 -5.24 6.84 10.88
N LEU A 49 -4.05 6.31 11.21
CA LEU A 49 -2.99 6.05 10.23
C LEU A 49 -2.81 4.57 9.90
N ARG A 50 -3.64 3.69 10.45
CA ARG A 50 -3.52 2.25 10.16
C ARG A 50 -3.80 1.94 8.70
N ALA A 51 -4.81 2.57 8.12
CA ALA A 51 -5.11 2.39 6.70
C ALA A 51 -3.96 2.90 5.83
N VAL A 52 -3.33 4.00 6.22
CA VAL A 52 -2.17 4.54 5.50
C VAL A 52 -1.00 3.56 5.56
N LEU A 53 -0.76 2.95 6.71
CA LEU A 53 0.28 1.93 6.87
C LEU A 53 0.02 0.75 5.92
N ASP A 54 -1.22 0.26 5.85
CA ASP A 54 -1.57 -0.84 4.96
C ASP A 54 -1.40 -0.46 3.49
N GLU A 55 -1.84 0.73 3.11
CA GLU A 55 -1.72 1.21 1.74
C GLU A 55 -0.27 1.39 1.30
N LEU A 56 0.57 1.98 2.15
CA LEU A 56 1.99 2.16 1.86
C LEU A 56 2.70 0.81 1.74
N THR A 57 2.37 -0.12 2.62
CA THR A 57 2.95 -1.47 2.58
C THR A 57 2.56 -2.18 1.28
N ALA A 58 1.28 -2.15 0.93
CA ALA A 58 0.79 -2.76 -0.30
C ALA A 58 1.44 -2.12 -1.53
N GLY A 59 1.50 -0.79 -1.57
CA GLY A 59 2.09 -0.07 -2.69
C GLY A 59 3.57 -0.39 -2.89
N LYS A 60 4.33 -0.43 -1.81
CA LYS A 60 5.76 -0.78 -1.88
C LYS A 60 5.98 -2.22 -2.32
N PHE A 61 5.13 -3.15 -1.83
CA PHE A 61 5.19 -4.54 -2.27
C PHE A 61 4.89 -4.65 -3.76
N LEU A 62 3.85 -3.97 -4.23
CA LEU A 62 3.48 -3.99 -5.65
C LEU A 62 4.58 -3.40 -6.53
N ALA A 63 5.23 -2.33 -6.08
CA ALA A 63 6.35 -1.74 -6.81
C ALA A 63 7.52 -2.72 -6.92
N LEU A 64 7.83 -3.42 -5.83
CA LEU A 64 8.93 -4.38 -5.79
C LEU A 64 8.64 -5.62 -6.63
N GLN A 65 7.41 -6.11 -6.62
CA GLN A 65 7.01 -7.36 -7.27
C GLN A 65 6.32 -7.15 -8.61
N LYS A 66 6.48 -5.98 -9.22
CA LYS A 66 5.81 -5.64 -10.48
C LYS A 66 6.01 -6.71 -11.57
N GLY A 67 7.24 -7.12 -11.78
CA GLY A 67 7.56 -8.10 -12.81
C GLY A 67 6.91 -9.47 -12.58
N VAL A 68 6.86 -9.89 -11.31
CA VAL A 68 6.25 -11.17 -10.93
C VAL A 68 4.73 -11.10 -11.10
N ILE A 69 4.11 -10.05 -10.57
CA ILE A 69 2.65 -9.93 -10.57
C ILE A 69 2.12 -9.73 -11.99
N LEU A 70 2.71 -8.85 -12.77
CA LEU A 70 2.29 -8.62 -14.16
C LEU A 70 2.60 -9.82 -15.07
N GLY A 71 3.56 -10.64 -14.68
CA GLY A 71 3.85 -11.89 -15.38
C GLY A 71 2.89 -13.03 -15.04
N THR A 72 2.03 -12.84 -14.00
CA THR A 72 1.06 -13.86 -13.61
C THR A 72 -0.13 -13.84 -14.57
N GLU A 73 -0.45 -15.00 -15.12
CA GLU A 73 -1.57 -15.13 -16.04
C GLU A 73 -2.90 -14.78 -15.36
N GLY A 74 -3.73 -14.02 -16.04
CA GLY A 74 -5.05 -13.63 -15.51
C GLY A 74 -5.03 -12.45 -14.55
N THR A 75 -3.88 -11.83 -14.31
CA THR A 75 -3.80 -10.67 -13.44
C THR A 75 -4.43 -9.45 -14.09
N GLU A 76 -5.30 -8.79 -13.36
CA GLU A 76 -5.95 -7.56 -13.78
C GLU A 76 -5.78 -6.50 -12.71
N VAL A 77 -5.73 -5.24 -13.13
CA VAL A 77 -5.66 -4.10 -12.22
C VAL A 77 -7.01 -3.36 -12.26
N VAL A 78 -7.53 -3.03 -11.10
CA VAL A 78 -8.78 -2.28 -11.00
C VAL A 78 -8.65 -0.92 -11.69
N LYS A 79 -9.79 -0.39 -12.18
CA LYS A 79 -9.81 0.90 -12.87
C LYS A 79 -9.89 2.06 -11.91
N SER A 80 -10.37 1.84 -10.70
CA SER A 80 -10.49 2.87 -9.68
C SER A 80 -10.25 2.29 -8.31
N ILE A 81 -9.85 3.16 -7.39
CA ILE A 81 -9.65 2.80 -5.99
C ILE A 81 -10.39 3.80 -5.12
N ARG A 82 -11.06 3.30 -4.08
CA ARG A 82 -11.81 4.15 -3.17
C ARG A 82 -11.01 4.37 -1.89
N GLU A 83 -10.88 5.63 -1.50
CA GLU A 83 -10.24 6.02 -0.26
C GLU A 83 -11.20 6.91 0.53
N GLY A 84 -11.73 6.39 1.63
CA GLY A 84 -12.73 7.10 2.40
C GLY A 84 -13.92 7.47 1.52
N ASP A 85 -14.20 8.77 1.41
CA ASP A 85 -15.29 9.29 0.58
C ASP A 85 -14.84 9.63 -0.85
N THR A 86 -13.58 9.43 -1.16
CA THR A 86 -13.01 9.80 -2.46
C THR A 86 -12.74 8.56 -3.30
N THR A 87 -13.16 8.58 -4.56
CA THR A 87 -12.83 7.56 -5.53
C THR A 87 -11.77 8.11 -6.49
N VAL A 88 -10.65 7.39 -6.61
CA VAL A 88 -9.57 7.76 -7.50
C VAL A 88 -9.60 6.82 -8.71
N GLU A 89 -9.72 7.39 -9.91
CA GLU A 89 -9.67 6.60 -11.13
C GLU A 89 -8.22 6.44 -11.57
N LEU A 90 -7.85 5.20 -11.90
CA LEU A 90 -6.50 4.90 -12.39
C LEU A 90 -6.48 5.10 -13.90
N GLY A 91 -5.63 6.02 -14.34
CA GLY A 91 -5.47 6.30 -15.76
C GLY A 91 -4.75 5.18 -16.50
N GLY A 92 -4.78 5.26 -17.83
CA GLY A 92 -4.04 4.37 -18.69
C GLY A 92 -4.91 3.35 -19.42
N THR A 93 -4.45 2.93 -20.57
CA THR A 93 -5.15 2.00 -21.46
C THR A 93 -4.66 0.56 -21.32
N SER A 94 -3.50 0.35 -20.69
CA SER A 94 -2.92 -0.98 -20.48
C SER A 94 -2.92 -1.36 -19.01
N THR A 95 -2.84 -2.67 -18.75
CA THR A 95 -2.73 -3.18 -17.39
C THR A 95 -1.50 -2.63 -16.69
N GLU A 96 -0.38 -2.52 -17.39
CA GLU A 96 0.85 -1.98 -16.81
C GLU A 96 0.69 -0.51 -16.42
N GLN A 97 0.06 0.31 -17.26
CA GLN A 97 -0.17 1.71 -16.93
C GLN A 97 -1.07 1.86 -15.72
N ARG A 98 -2.12 1.05 -15.63
CA ARG A 98 -2.99 1.05 -14.45
C ARG A 98 -2.25 0.58 -13.21
N TYR A 99 -1.37 -0.40 -13.36
CA TYR A 99 -0.53 -0.87 -12.26
C TYR A 99 0.35 0.24 -11.70
N ASP A 100 1.05 0.96 -12.58
CA ASP A 100 1.91 2.06 -12.18
C ASP A 100 1.11 3.20 -11.53
N ALA A 101 -0.08 3.48 -12.03
CA ALA A 101 -0.96 4.49 -11.45
C ALA A 101 -1.42 4.07 -10.04
N LEU A 102 -1.76 2.79 -9.85
CA LEU A 102 -2.13 2.24 -8.55
C LEU A 102 -0.99 2.38 -7.55
N VAL A 103 0.23 2.01 -7.94
CA VAL A 103 1.40 2.14 -7.06
C VAL A 103 1.59 3.60 -6.66
N ARG A 104 1.47 4.55 -7.59
CA ARG A 104 1.61 5.98 -7.27
C ARG A 104 0.57 6.45 -6.26
N VAL A 105 -0.68 6.00 -6.41
CA VAL A 105 -1.75 6.36 -5.47
C VAL A 105 -1.46 5.78 -4.09
N LEU A 106 -1.09 4.52 -4.02
CA LEU A 106 -0.85 3.85 -2.73
C LEU A 106 0.37 4.38 -2.00
N THR A 107 1.38 4.85 -2.73
CA THR A 107 2.63 5.33 -2.14
C THR A 107 2.74 6.85 -2.10
N ARG A 108 1.66 7.58 -2.41
CA ARG A 108 1.70 9.04 -2.41
C ARG A 108 2.07 9.60 -1.03
N GLU A 109 2.68 10.76 -1.04
CA GLU A 109 3.01 11.46 0.20
C GLU A 109 1.75 11.88 0.94
N ARG A 110 1.83 11.81 2.26
CA ARG A 110 0.74 12.22 3.14
C ARG A 110 1.27 13.12 4.22
N ASP A 111 0.44 14.07 4.64
CA ASP A 111 0.78 14.97 5.74
C ASP A 111 0.30 14.35 7.06
N PHE A 112 1.24 14.07 7.94
CA PHE A 112 0.95 13.49 9.25
C PHE A 112 0.92 14.54 10.37
N ALA A 113 0.85 15.82 10.02
CA ALA A 113 0.93 16.91 11.01
C ALA A 113 -0.11 16.77 12.13
N CYS A 114 -1.32 16.32 11.80
CA CYS A 114 -2.39 16.14 12.78
C CYS A 114 -2.10 15.02 13.80
N TYR A 115 -1.17 14.14 13.49
CA TYR A 115 -0.83 12.98 14.33
C TYR A 115 0.53 13.12 15.02
N ARG A 116 1.29 14.14 14.70
CA ARG A 116 2.61 14.36 15.27
C ARG A 116 2.53 14.78 16.72
N LYS A 117 3.43 14.21 17.53
CA LYS A 117 3.61 14.61 18.90
C LYS A 117 4.92 15.39 19.02
N PHE A 118 4.87 16.49 19.74
CA PHE A 118 6.05 17.30 19.98
C PHE A 118 6.71 16.91 21.30
N ARG A 119 8.04 16.93 21.30
CA ARG A 119 8.82 16.70 22.51
C ARG A 119 9.34 18.07 22.97
N TRP A 120 9.09 18.36 24.22
CA TRP A 120 9.51 19.62 24.82
C TRP A 120 10.54 19.38 25.91
#